data_61a3f5fccf677835da3ddcdd8d4a6403
#
_entry.id   61a3f5fccf677835da3ddcdd8d4a6403
#
_cell.length_a   1.000
_cell.length_b   1.000
_cell.length_c   1.000
_cell.angle_alpha   90.00
_cell.angle_beta   90.00
_cell.angle_gamma   90.00
#
_symmetry.space_group_name_H-M   'P 1'
#
loop_
_entity.id
_entity.type
_entity.pdbx_description
1 polymer ?
#
loop_
_entity_poly.entity_id
_entity_poly.type
_entity_poly.pdbx_seq_one_letter_code
_entity_poly.pdbx_strand_id
1 'polypeptide(L)'
;MKKILFILLAITGCVFTSCENQEWEFPDFEYTTVYFAYQTPVRTITFGEDVWDTSLDNQGQCQIMATIGGVYSNDKDRTISFQIDNSIVDDITFADGSEIKAMPSSYYTLSDNNKIVIPKGKLLGGVTVQLTDAFFADPEATSGKYVIPVRMTNVQGADSILSGVPLVENPRLAVAGDWDVQPKNYVLYAVKYISQYDSWYLRTGTDVYSDARGTVNRQPASGYIEHAQQVKTFSTIDKNTILWDFELKDADGIERDCDLKLAFDASGNVTISSLSEGITASGNGTYTVLGEKNSWGGKDRDVMNLNYTIAWEELPYNVVTPNAEGIGNSGTATFTIAGAGENYNLQLSNAEVQDANWKAQVWFQLPNAMENGAEYTLSCKAKASETYTAGAFLQSSTTGAQQYWPTPSFALGTDWAEVSSTFSVSNDEMDKITFNIGDFAGTIDFDNVVLKKTGSDENLIANSTFEVKEVKYHPAGTVQVTDKLVQWSRGVASEWFEVAAK
;
A
#
# COMPACT_ATOMS: atom_id res chain seq x y z
N MET A 1 -77.46 -32.18 18.40
CA MET A 1 -77.02 -30.82 18.86
C MET A 1 -76.32 -30.86 20.22
N LYS A 2 -76.82 -31.57 21.27
CA LYS A 2 -76.13 -31.62 22.59
C LYS A 2 -74.68 -32.21 22.57
N LYS A 3 -74.35 -33.18 21.71
CA LYS A 3 -73.02 -33.78 21.63
C LYS A 3 -72.02 -32.89 20.95
N ILE A 4 -72.42 -32.01 19.98
CA ILE A 4 -71.55 -31.03 19.30
C ILE A 4 -71.24 -29.88 20.25
N LEU A 5 -72.18 -29.50 21.12
CA LEU A 5 -71.97 -28.44 22.12
C LEU A 5 -70.92 -28.84 23.17
N PHE A 6 -70.92 -30.15 23.61
CA PHE A 6 -69.90 -30.66 24.54
C PHE A 6 -68.50 -30.75 23.92
N ILE A 7 -68.42 -31.08 22.67
CA ILE A 7 -67.11 -31.11 21.95
C ILE A 7 -66.59 -29.68 21.76
N LEU A 8 -67.42 -28.71 21.41
CA LEU A 8 -67.03 -27.32 21.36
C LEU A 8 -66.58 -26.75 22.71
N LEU A 9 -67.29 -27.12 23.82
CA LEU A 9 -66.88 -26.68 25.15
C LEU A 9 -65.57 -27.30 25.62
N ALA A 10 -65.26 -28.56 25.25
CA ALA A 10 -64.02 -29.25 25.56
C ALA A 10 -62.82 -28.65 24.76
N ILE A 11 -63.05 -28.25 23.51
CA ILE A 11 -61.98 -27.59 22.66
C ILE A 11 -61.70 -26.17 23.18
N THR A 12 -62.73 -25.43 23.68
CA THR A 12 -62.52 -24.09 24.25
C THR A 12 -61.80 -24.15 25.61
N GLY A 13 -61.92 -25.24 26.39
CA GLY A 13 -61.20 -25.46 27.64
C GLY A 13 -59.68 -25.77 27.44
N CYS A 14 -59.26 -26.31 26.28
CA CYS A 14 -57.87 -26.62 26.00
C CYS A 14 -57.07 -25.43 25.46
N VAL A 15 -57.73 -24.33 25.10
CA VAL A 15 -57.02 -23.15 24.54
C VAL A 15 -56.52 -22.19 25.64
N PHE A 16 -56.89 -22.37 26.87
CA PHE A 16 -56.52 -21.57 28.06
C PHE A 16 -55.41 -22.16 28.93
N THR A 17 -54.78 -23.31 28.53
CA THR A 17 -53.51 -23.67 29.09
C THR A 17 -52.44 -22.97 28.27
N SER A 18 -52.42 -21.65 28.34
CA SER A 18 -51.24 -20.88 28.08
C SER A 18 -50.12 -21.46 28.93
N CYS A 19 -49.04 -21.93 28.31
CA CYS A 19 -47.81 -22.13 29.04
C CYS A 19 -47.52 -20.83 29.77
N GLU A 20 -47.77 -20.79 31.09
CA GLU A 20 -47.11 -19.81 31.92
C GLU A 20 -45.63 -20.05 31.69
N ASN A 21 -44.98 -19.17 30.90
CA ASN A 21 -43.55 -19.06 30.95
C ASN A 21 -43.24 -18.77 32.42
N GLN A 22 -42.81 -19.78 33.15
CA GLN A 22 -42.19 -19.55 34.44
C GLN A 22 -41.05 -18.58 34.14
N GLU A 23 -41.15 -17.36 34.67
CA GLU A 23 -40.03 -16.47 34.77
C GLU A 23 -38.99 -17.22 35.61
N TRP A 24 -38.00 -17.78 34.94
CA TRP A 24 -36.86 -18.38 35.61
C TRP A 24 -36.05 -17.24 36.18
N GLU A 25 -36.29 -16.87 37.43
CA GLU A 25 -35.42 -16.02 38.20
C GLU A 25 -34.15 -16.80 38.55
N PHE A 26 -33.05 -16.52 37.87
CA PHE A 26 -31.77 -17.01 38.29
C PHE A 26 -31.23 -16.08 39.39
N PRO A 27 -30.85 -16.60 40.56
CA PRO A 27 -30.26 -15.76 41.60
C PRO A 27 -28.96 -15.15 41.12
N ASP A 28 -28.60 -13.98 41.63
CA ASP A 28 -27.28 -13.40 41.47
C ASP A 28 -26.20 -14.36 42.00
N PHE A 29 -25.00 -14.30 41.44
CA PHE A 29 -23.88 -15.06 41.96
C PHE A 29 -23.50 -14.55 43.36
N GLU A 30 -23.05 -15.45 44.21
CA GLU A 30 -22.59 -15.12 45.58
C GLU A 30 -21.27 -14.28 45.55
N TYR A 31 -20.59 -14.24 44.40
CA TYR A 31 -19.29 -13.62 44.24
C TYR A 31 -19.30 -12.57 43.13
N THR A 32 -18.95 -11.35 43.48
CA THR A 32 -18.94 -10.19 42.58
C THR A 32 -17.53 -9.76 42.21
N THR A 33 -17.33 -9.44 40.95
CA THR A 33 -16.03 -9.03 40.41
C THR A 33 -16.13 -7.73 39.63
N VAL A 34 -15.02 -6.98 39.61
CA VAL A 34 -14.89 -5.81 38.74
C VAL A 34 -13.75 -6.02 37.73
N TYR A 35 -13.90 -5.46 36.52
CA TYR A 35 -12.94 -5.64 35.44
C TYR A 35 -13.13 -4.63 34.32
N PHE A 36 -12.15 -4.54 33.43
CA PHE A 36 -12.31 -3.92 32.12
C PHE A 36 -12.83 -4.95 31.11
N ALA A 37 -13.90 -4.64 30.39
CA ALA A 37 -14.50 -5.57 29.44
C ALA A 37 -13.56 -5.90 28.29
N TYR A 38 -12.82 -4.88 27.82
CA TYR A 38 -11.83 -4.98 26.71
C TYR A 38 -10.48 -4.50 27.19
N GLN A 39 -9.39 -5.20 26.81
CA GLN A 39 -8.03 -4.88 27.24
C GLN A 39 -7.27 -4.01 26.24
N THR A 40 -7.64 -4.03 24.97
CA THR A 40 -6.95 -3.32 23.87
C THR A 40 -7.91 -2.57 22.94
N PRO A 41 -8.87 -1.77 23.46
CA PRO A 41 -9.78 -1.02 22.61
C PRO A 41 -9.07 0.16 21.95
N VAL A 42 -9.49 0.48 20.71
CA VAL A 42 -9.12 1.73 20.02
C VAL A 42 -10.31 2.67 20.04
N ARG A 43 -10.15 3.81 20.68
CA ARG A 43 -11.15 4.86 20.70
C ARG A 43 -10.83 5.91 19.63
N THR A 44 -11.67 6.00 18.62
CA THR A 44 -11.61 7.06 17.62
C THR A 44 -12.48 8.23 18.06
N ILE A 45 -11.88 9.37 18.35
CA ILE A 45 -12.59 10.64 18.58
C ILE A 45 -13.06 11.14 17.22
N THR A 46 -14.37 11.27 17.04
CA THR A 46 -15.00 11.62 15.78
C THR A 46 -15.56 13.02 15.85
N PHE A 47 -14.81 14.01 15.31
CA PHE A 47 -15.29 15.38 15.28
C PHE A 47 -16.44 15.57 14.27
N GLY A 48 -17.31 16.54 14.54
CA GLY A 48 -18.50 16.81 13.75
C GLY A 48 -19.69 15.94 14.16
N GLU A 49 -20.73 15.95 13.34
CA GLU A 49 -21.94 15.17 13.58
C GLU A 49 -21.87 13.79 12.89
N ASP A 50 -22.50 12.78 13.50
CA ASP A 50 -22.62 11.44 12.94
C ASP A 50 -23.98 10.82 13.28
N VAL A 51 -24.20 9.57 12.88
CA VAL A 51 -25.42 8.82 13.19
C VAL A 51 -25.56 8.45 14.68
N TRP A 52 -24.45 8.50 15.42
CA TRP A 52 -24.40 8.33 16.88
C TRP A 52 -24.07 9.65 17.58
N ASP A 53 -24.20 9.67 18.90
CA ASP A 53 -23.91 10.85 19.73
C ASP A 53 -22.39 11.12 19.77
N THR A 54 -21.96 12.21 19.16
CA THR A 54 -20.58 12.71 19.14
C THR A 54 -20.33 13.87 20.12
N SER A 55 -21.24 14.09 21.07
CA SER A 55 -21.15 15.23 21.99
C SER A 55 -19.86 15.27 22.81
N LEU A 56 -19.40 14.12 23.30
CA LEU A 56 -18.12 14.01 24.01
C LEU A 56 -16.93 14.21 23.05
N ASP A 57 -17.01 13.62 21.87
CA ASP A 57 -15.95 13.70 20.85
C ASP A 57 -15.71 15.15 20.43
N ASN A 58 -16.77 15.92 20.20
CA ASN A 58 -16.70 17.34 19.86
C ASN A 58 -16.10 18.20 20.98
N GLN A 59 -16.14 17.71 22.23
CA GLN A 59 -15.44 18.31 23.37
C GLN A 59 -14.01 17.80 23.54
N GLY A 60 -13.53 16.90 22.67
CA GLY A 60 -12.25 16.22 22.80
C GLY A 60 -12.22 15.27 24.00
N GLN A 61 -13.35 14.63 24.31
CA GLN A 61 -13.50 13.77 25.47
C GLN A 61 -13.83 12.32 25.09
N CYS A 62 -13.38 11.39 25.94
CA CYS A 62 -13.82 9.99 25.91
C CYS A 62 -13.86 9.43 27.33
N GLN A 63 -14.28 8.17 27.47
CA GLN A 63 -14.44 7.53 28.77
C GLN A 63 -13.74 6.18 28.83
N ILE A 64 -12.98 5.94 29.88
CA ILE A 64 -12.44 4.62 30.22
C ILE A 64 -13.41 3.98 31.21
N MET A 65 -14.11 2.93 30.78
CA MET A 65 -15.21 2.30 31.53
C MET A 65 -14.80 0.98 32.12
N ALA A 66 -15.12 0.79 33.41
CA ALA A 66 -15.08 -0.50 34.11
C ALA A 66 -16.49 -1.06 34.27
N THR A 67 -16.59 -2.36 34.47
CA THR A 67 -17.84 -3.07 34.66
C THR A 67 -17.80 -3.99 35.90
N ILE A 68 -18.96 -4.44 36.32
CA ILE A 68 -19.12 -5.44 37.38
C ILE A 68 -19.72 -6.73 36.80
N GLY A 69 -19.25 -7.87 37.28
CA GLY A 69 -19.81 -9.19 37.02
C GLY A 69 -20.33 -9.87 38.30
N GLY A 70 -21.17 -10.88 38.13
CA GLY A 70 -21.76 -11.63 39.25
C GLY A 70 -23.01 -10.99 39.83
N VAL A 71 -23.64 -10.03 39.12
CA VAL A 71 -24.91 -9.40 39.55
C VAL A 71 -25.79 -9.12 38.34
N TYR A 72 -27.11 -9.25 38.52
CA TYR A 72 -28.10 -8.75 37.55
C TYR A 72 -28.40 -7.28 37.77
N SER A 73 -28.31 -6.82 39.03
CA SER A 73 -28.48 -5.41 39.37
C SER A 73 -27.48 -4.98 40.43
N ASN A 74 -26.93 -3.78 40.28
CA ASN A 74 -26.01 -3.22 41.24
C ASN A 74 -26.75 -2.49 42.40
N ASP A 75 -26.65 -3.01 43.60
CA ASP A 75 -27.39 -2.53 44.79
C ASP A 75 -26.73 -1.39 45.55
N LYS A 76 -25.44 -1.10 45.27
CA LYS A 76 -24.61 -0.11 45.98
C LYS A 76 -23.55 0.49 45.05
N ASP A 77 -22.94 1.59 45.47
CA ASP A 77 -21.77 2.14 44.82
C ASP A 77 -20.56 1.21 44.98
N ARG A 78 -19.81 0.99 43.88
CA ARG A 78 -18.56 0.22 43.87
C ARG A 78 -17.42 1.13 43.47
N THR A 79 -16.41 1.22 44.34
CA THR A 79 -15.26 2.08 44.10
C THR A 79 -14.04 1.24 43.76
N ILE A 80 -13.47 1.48 42.56
CA ILE A 80 -12.27 0.81 42.05
C ILE A 80 -11.12 1.81 42.16
N SER A 81 -10.04 1.44 42.84
CA SER A 81 -8.79 2.20 42.77
C SER A 81 -7.99 1.79 41.55
N PHE A 82 -7.41 2.74 40.85
CA PHE A 82 -6.56 2.48 39.70
C PHE A 82 -5.31 3.36 39.68
N GLN A 83 -4.36 3.02 38.85
CA GLN A 83 -3.20 3.85 38.51
C GLN A 83 -2.93 3.81 37.00
N ILE A 84 -2.23 4.84 36.50
CA ILE A 84 -1.62 4.81 35.18
C ILE A 84 -0.30 4.05 35.33
N ASP A 85 -0.16 2.96 34.58
CA ASP A 85 0.98 2.04 34.68
C ASP A 85 1.66 1.91 33.31
N ASN A 86 2.57 2.85 33.01
CA ASN A 86 3.27 2.91 31.74
C ASN A 86 4.18 1.67 31.52
N SER A 87 4.55 0.94 32.57
CA SER A 87 5.41 -0.24 32.42
C SER A 87 4.74 -1.39 31.65
N ILE A 88 3.40 -1.37 31.52
CA ILE A 88 2.67 -2.41 30.76
C ILE A 88 3.07 -2.40 29.28
N VAL A 89 3.49 -1.25 28.70
CA VAL A 89 3.86 -1.14 27.29
C VAL A 89 5.34 -1.41 27.00
N ASP A 90 6.18 -1.53 28.04
CA ASP A 90 7.62 -1.66 27.86
C ASP A 90 8.03 -2.97 27.16
N ASP A 91 7.28 -4.06 27.39
CA ASP A 91 7.58 -5.41 26.93
C ASP A 91 6.72 -5.86 25.72
N ILE A 92 5.96 -4.93 25.10
CA ILE A 92 5.01 -5.26 24.03
C ILE A 92 5.12 -4.31 22.84
N THR A 93 4.71 -4.84 21.67
CA THR A 93 4.48 -4.09 20.42
C THR A 93 3.07 -4.37 19.92
N PHE A 94 2.63 -3.64 18.90
CA PHE A 94 1.52 -4.11 18.08
C PHE A 94 1.88 -5.44 17.38
N ALA A 95 0.87 -6.20 16.94
CA ALA A 95 1.09 -7.49 16.28
C ALA A 95 1.93 -7.38 14.99
N ASP A 96 1.94 -6.23 14.32
CA ASP A 96 2.78 -5.92 13.15
C ASP A 96 4.24 -5.54 13.50
N GLY A 97 4.59 -5.53 14.79
CA GLY A 97 5.91 -5.17 15.31
C GLY A 97 6.12 -3.67 15.52
N SER A 98 5.15 -2.82 15.18
CA SER A 98 5.26 -1.38 15.42
C SER A 98 5.16 -1.04 16.92
N GLU A 99 5.72 0.11 17.30
CA GLU A 99 5.81 0.54 18.70
C GLU A 99 4.46 0.99 19.26
N ILE A 100 4.11 0.49 20.47
CA ILE A 100 3.03 1.04 21.29
C ILE A 100 3.64 2.10 22.21
N LYS A 101 3.09 3.32 22.20
CA LYS A 101 3.57 4.43 23.04
C LYS A 101 2.61 4.71 24.18
N ALA A 102 3.10 4.75 25.42
CA ALA A 102 2.34 5.32 26.52
C ALA A 102 2.02 6.79 26.21
N MET A 103 0.75 7.18 26.28
CA MET A 103 0.34 8.56 25.98
C MET A 103 1.01 9.54 26.99
N PRO A 104 1.69 10.58 26.49
CA PRO A 104 2.27 11.61 27.36
C PRO A 104 1.24 12.22 28.31
N SER A 105 1.58 12.42 29.55
CA SER A 105 0.68 13.00 30.57
C SER A 105 0.24 14.44 30.24
N SER A 106 0.96 15.13 29.34
CA SER A 106 0.58 16.45 28.81
C SER A 106 -0.55 16.39 27.77
N TYR A 107 -0.89 15.19 27.24
CA TYR A 107 -1.88 15.03 26.19
C TYR A 107 -3.29 14.82 26.71
N TYR A 108 -3.45 14.54 28.00
CA TYR A 108 -4.78 14.32 28.59
C TYR A 108 -4.85 14.69 30.06
N THR A 109 -6.06 14.85 30.56
CA THR A 109 -6.38 14.89 31.98
C THR A 109 -7.54 13.95 32.26
N LEU A 110 -7.61 13.43 33.49
CA LEU A 110 -8.68 12.54 33.93
C LEU A 110 -9.62 13.28 34.91
N SER A 111 -10.92 12.99 34.85
CA SER A 111 -11.90 13.52 35.80
C SER A 111 -11.63 13.09 37.24
N ASP A 112 -10.97 11.94 37.45
CA ASP A 112 -10.40 11.45 38.70
C ASP A 112 -9.12 10.67 38.35
N ASN A 113 -8.05 10.89 39.10
CA ASN A 113 -6.74 10.30 38.80
C ASN A 113 -6.50 8.93 39.45
N ASN A 114 -7.39 8.46 40.33
CA ASN A 114 -7.15 7.24 41.09
C ASN A 114 -8.41 6.41 41.39
N LYS A 115 -9.61 6.87 41.03
CA LYS A 115 -10.86 6.18 41.33
C LYS A 115 -11.82 6.11 40.14
N ILE A 116 -12.40 4.92 39.93
CA ILE A 116 -13.57 4.69 39.10
C ILE A 116 -14.71 4.29 40.04
N VAL A 117 -15.87 4.92 39.92
CA VAL A 117 -17.06 4.58 40.67
C VAL A 117 -18.09 3.97 39.71
N ILE A 118 -18.59 2.77 40.04
CA ILE A 118 -19.77 2.18 39.40
C ILE A 118 -20.94 2.51 40.32
N PRO A 119 -21.81 3.44 39.95
CA PRO A 119 -22.91 3.88 40.81
C PRO A 119 -23.97 2.80 41.04
N LYS A 120 -24.66 2.85 42.18
CA LYS A 120 -25.86 2.04 42.44
C LYS A 120 -26.83 2.14 41.26
N GLY A 121 -27.35 1.00 40.82
CA GLY A 121 -28.27 0.89 39.69
C GLY A 121 -27.62 0.92 38.32
N LYS A 122 -26.26 1.05 38.26
CA LYS A 122 -25.48 0.98 37.00
C LYS A 122 -24.56 -0.23 37.03
N LEU A 123 -24.36 -0.86 35.87
CA LEU A 123 -23.36 -1.93 35.69
C LEU A 123 -22.00 -1.42 35.18
N LEU A 124 -21.97 -0.17 34.73
CA LEU A 124 -20.79 0.51 34.20
C LEU A 124 -20.50 1.76 35.02
N GLY A 125 -19.22 2.05 35.19
CA GLY A 125 -18.69 3.31 35.70
C GLY A 125 -17.34 3.61 35.09
N GLY A 126 -16.96 4.88 35.04
CA GLY A 126 -15.72 5.25 34.37
C GLY A 126 -15.17 6.58 34.78
N VAL A 127 -14.02 6.91 34.20
CA VAL A 127 -13.42 8.24 34.25
C VAL A 127 -13.47 8.87 32.87
N THR A 128 -13.73 10.17 32.84
CA THR A 128 -13.66 10.96 31.62
C THR A 128 -12.22 11.35 31.36
N VAL A 129 -11.75 11.10 30.14
CA VAL A 129 -10.48 11.56 29.60
C VAL A 129 -10.76 12.83 28.81
N GLN A 130 -10.16 13.95 29.19
CA GLN A 130 -10.13 15.18 28.43
C GLN A 130 -8.82 15.27 27.67
N LEU A 131 -8.85 15.24 26.34
CA LEU A 131 -7.68 15.42 25.49
C LEU A 131 -7.33 16.91 25.40
N THR A 132 -6.04 17.20 25.29
CA THR A 132 -5.51 18.57 25.22
C THR A 132 -5.19 18.97 23.79
N ASP A 133 -4.99 20.28 23.57
CA ASP A 133 -4.52 20.79 22.28
C ASP A 133 -3.17 20.20 21.86
N ALA A 134 -2.32 19.83 22.83
CA ALA A 134 -1.04 19.19 22.56
C ALA A 134 -1.19 17.79 21.91
N PHE A 135 -2.23 17.03 22.30
CA PHE A 135 -2.56 15.77 21.63
C PHE A 135 -2.99 16.01 20.17
N PHE A 136 -3.88 16.96 19.94
CA PHE A 136 -4.40 17.23 18.58
C PHE A 136 -3.37 17.91 17.67
N ALA A 137 -2.30 18.47 18.21
CA ALA A 137 -1.21 19.05 17.45
C ALA A 137 -0.15 18.02 17.02
N ASP A 138 -0.17 16.81 17.59
CA ASP A 138 0.77 15.75 17.23
C ASP A 138 0.28 14.96 16.02
N PRO A 139 1.05 14.91 14.91
CA PRO A 139 0.69 14.11 13.73
C PRO A 139 0.47 12.62 14.02
N GLU A 140 1.15 12.04 15.02
CA GLU A 140 0.97 10.64 15.40
C GLU A 140 -0.36 10.36 16.11
N ALA A 141 -1.07 11.39 16.60
CA ALA A 141 -2.35 11.22 17.29
C ALA A 141 -3.49 10.67 16.40
N THR A 142 -3.33 10.68 15.08
CA THR A 142 -4.27 10.05 14.14
C THR A 142 -4.03 8.56 13.95
N SER A 143 -2.86 8.03 14.39
CA SER A 143 -2.44 6.65 14.10
C SER A 143 -2.97 5.60 15.07
N GLY A 144 -3.42 5.99 16.27
CA GLY A 144 -3.79 5.05 17.34
C GLY A 144 -2.61 4.43 18.10
N LYS A 145 -1.38 4.91 17.91
CA LYS A 145 -0.18 4.41 18.60
C LYS A 145 -0.11 4.80 20.08
N TYR A 146 -0.80 5.86 20.48
CA TYR A 146 -0.84 6.30 21.86
C TYR A 146 -1.89 5.55 22.66
N VAL A 147 -1.46 4.93 23.76
CA VAL A 147 -2.36 4.23 24.69
C VAL A 147 -2.27 4.86 26.09
N ILE A 148 -3.40 4.87 26.80
CA ILE A 148 -3.45 5.18 28.23
C ILE A 148 -3.50 3.83 28.97
N PRO A 149 -2.40 3.38 29.59
CA PRO A 149 -2.33 2.10 30.28
C PRO A 149 -2.87 2.25 31.69
N VAL A 150 -4.07 1.73 31.94
CA VAL A 150 -4.74 1.80 33.24
C VAL A 150 -4.75 0.44 33.91
N ARG A 151 -4.35 0.38 35.19
CA ARG A 151 -4.36 -0.84 36.00
C ARG A 151 -5.20 -0.65 37.25
N MET A 152 -6.14 -1.55 37.50
CA MET A 152 -6.90 -1.63 38.74
C MET A 152 -6.00 -2.16 39.86
N THR A 153 -6.05 -1.53 41.04
CA THR A 153 -5.21 -1.88 42.18
C THR A 153 -5.99 -2.37 43.41
N ASN A 154 -7.21 -1.87 43.61
CA ASN A 154 -8.06 -2.25 44.75
C ASN A 154 -9.53 -2.01 44.38
N VAL A 155 -10.43 -2.70 45.08
CA VAL A 155 -11.89 -2.48 44.96
C VAL A 155 -12.54 -2.44 46.34
N GLN A 156 -13.53 -1.56 46.47
CA GLN A 156 -14.45 -1.51 47.63
C GLN A 156 -15.85 -1.75 47.13
N GLY A 157 -16.58 -2.64 47.85
CA GLY A 157 -17.96 -2.96 47.52
C GLY A 157 -18.14 -4.14 46.54
N ALA A 158 -17.09 -4.75 46.04
CA ALA A 158 -17.05 -6.02 45.32
C ALA A 158 -16.05 -6.96 45.96
N ASP A 159 -16.14 -8.26 45.70
CA ASP A 159 -15.32 -9.29 46.35
C ASP A 159 -13.89 -9.32 45.75
N SER A 160 -13.76 -9.07 44.47
CA SER A 160 -12.43 -9.07 43.82
C SER A 160 -12.35 -8.28 42.51
N ILE A 161 -11.12 -8.15 42.02
CA ILE A 161 -10.78 -7.72 40.68
C ILE A 161 -10.38 -8.97 39.87
N LEU A 162 -10.80 -9.08 38.60
CA LEU A 162 -10.37 -10.18 37.73
C LEU A 162 -8.89 -10.04 37.35
N SER A 163 -8.02 -10.57 38.18
CA SER A 163 -6.56 -10.43 38.05
C SER A 163 -5.88 -11.58 37.28
N GLY A 164 -6.66 -12.55 36.80
CA GLY A 164 -6.17 -13.70 36.05
C GLY A 164 -5.47 -14.77 36.90
N VAL A 165 -4.93 -15.79 36.21
CA VAL A 165 -4.09 -16.87 36.83
C VAL A 165 -2.81 -16.97 36.02
N PRO A 166 -1.64 -16.64 36.63
CA PRO A 166 -0.37 -16.65 35.91
C PRO A 166 0.17 -18.07 35.73
N LEU A 167 0.90 -18.31 34.62
CA LEU A 167 1.69 -19.52 34.37
C LEU A 167 3.14 -19.35 34.80
N VAL A 168 3.61 -18.11 34.95
CA VAL A 168 5.02 -17.77 35.28
C VAL A 168 5.10 -16.94 36.56
N GLU A 169 6.25 -16.89 37.18
CA GLU A 169 6.45 -16.20 38.47
C GLU A 169 6.29 -14.67 38.38
N ASN A 170 6.76 -14.07 37.27
CA ASN A 170 6.65 -12.62 37.00
C ASN A 170 5.93 -12.39 35.66
N PRO A 171 4.59 -12.50 35.62
CA PRO A 171 3.85 -12.42 34.38
C PRO A 171 3.78 -10.99 33.86
N ARG A 172 4.06 -10.79 32.58
CA ARG A 172 3.84 -9.54 31.89
C ARG A 172 2.34 -9.40 31.62
N LEU A 173 1.76 -8.29 32.06
CA LEU A 173 0.30 -8.14 32.17
C LEU A 173 -0.41 -8.31 30.82
N ALA A 174 0.15 -7.80 29.74
CA ALA A 174 -0.47 -7.84 28.42
C ALA A 174 0.03 -8.99 27.52
N VAL A 175 0.94 -9.85 27.98
CA VAL A 175 1.48 -10.98 27.21
C VAL A 175 0.67 -12.24 27.51
N ALA A 176 -0.18 -12.64 26.58
CA ALA A 176 -1.13 -13.75 26.74
C ALA A 176 -0.47 -15.07 27.16
N GLY A 177 0.74 -15.37 26.66
CA GLY A 177 1.49 -16.59 26.97
C GLY A 177 1.96 -16.73 28.42
N ASP A 178 1.96 -15.65 29.21
CA ASP A 178 2.34 -15.66 30.62
C ASP A 178 1.18 -16.08 31.55
N TRP A 179 -0.02 -16.33 31.00
CA TRP A 179 -1.26 -16.52 31.76
C TRP A 179 -2.01 -17.79 31.36
N ASP A 180 -2.47 -18.57 32.35
CA ASP A 180 -3.48 -19.64 32.18
C ASP A 180 -4.88 -19.03 32.00
N VAL A 181 -5.22 -18.05 32.84
CA VAL A 181 -6.41 -17.20 32.70
C VAL A 181 -5.96 -15.75 32.57
N GLN A 182 -6.24 -15.13 31.43
CA GLN A 182 -5.82 -13.76 31.19
C GLN A 182 -6.44 -12.77 32.18
N PRO A 183 -5.68 -11.80 32.66
CA PRO A 183 -6.18 -10.77 33.57
C PRO A 183 -7.09 -9.79 32.82
N LYS A 184 -8.08 -9.28 33.52
CA LYS A 184 -8.96 -8.20 33.07
C LYS A 184 -8.90 -6.96 33.95
N ASN A 185 -7.87 -6.86 34.78
CA ASN A 185 -7.61 -5.75 35.68
C ASN A 185 -6.84 -4.60 35.06
N TYR A 186 -6.59 -4.64 33.73
CA TYR A 186 -5.90 -3.58 32.98
C TYR A 186 -6.63 -3.28 31.67
N VAL A 187 -6.35 -2.11 31.13
CA VAL A 187 -6.71 -1.72 29.77
C VAL A 187 -5.59 -0.88 29.18
N LEU A 188 -5.23 -1.17 27.92
CA LEU A 188 -4.42 -0.33 27.06
C LEU A 188 -5.38 0.46 26.19
N TYR A 189 -5.82 1.62 26.66
CA TYR A 189 -6.84 2.41 25.99
C TYR A 189 -6.21 3.28 24.91
N ALA A 190 -6.18 2.77 23.67
CA ALA A 190 -5.66 3.52 22.53
C ALA A 190 -6.64 4.62 22.12
N VAL A 191 -6.09 5.79 21.78
CA VAL A 191 -6.87 6.94 21.33
C VAL A 191 -6.30 7.48 20.05
N LYS A 192 -7.18 7.66 19.06
CA LYS A 192 -6.92 8.41 17.83
C LYS A 192 -8.09 9.36 17.54
N TYR A 193 -7.93 10.24 16.58
CA TYR A 193 -9.03 11.09 16.16
C TYR A 193 -9.14 11.17 14.65
N ILE A 194 -10.33 11.50 14.17
CA ILE A 194 -10.60 11.89 12.80
C ILE A 194 -11.25 13.29 12.76
N SER A 195 -10.83 14.05 11.75
CA SER A 195 -11.41 15.37 11.45
C SER A 195 -12.89 15.26 11.11
N GLN A 196 -13.65 16.32 11.33
CA GLN A 196 -15.04 16.39 10.86
C GLN A 196 -15.18 16.28 9.34
N TYR A 197 -14.10 16.54 8.61
CA TYR A 197 -14.05 16.48 7.15
C TYR A 197 -13.63 15.10 6.62
N ASP A 198 -13.11 14.24 7.47
CA ASP A 198 -12.74 12.84 7.15
C ASP A 198 -14.00 12.03 6.92
N SER A 199 -14.23 11.64 5.70
CA SER A 199 -15.43 10.91 5.31
C SER A 199 -15.27 10.30 3.91
N TRP A 200 -16.19 9.47 3.55
CA TRP A 200 -16.41 9.05 2.17
C TRP A 200 -17.38 10.01 1.50
N TYR A 201 -17.02 10.48 0.32
CA TYR A 201 -17.82 11.45 -0.43
C TYR A 201 -18.19 10.91 -1.80
N LEU A 202 -19.43 11.17 -2.19
CA LEU A 202 -19.87 10.98 -3.56
C LEU A 202 -19.40 12.19 -4.38
N ARG A 203 -18.51 11.92 -5.35
CA ARG A 203 -17.94 12.94 -6.23
C ARG A 203 -18.79 13.12 -7.48
N THR A 204 -19.15 14.35 -7.80
CA THR A 204 -19.69 14.76 -9.09
C THR A 204 -18.96 16.03 -9.56
N GLY A 205 -18.83 16.24 -10.86
CA GLY A 205 -18.12 17.43 -11.32
C GLY A 205 -17.60 17.28 -12.75
N THR A 206 -16.54 18.01 -13.07
CA THR A 206 -15.94 18.06 -14.40
C THR A 206 -14.42 18.19 -14.28
N ASP A 207 -13.70 17.36 -15.03
CA ASP A 207 -12.24 17.40 -15.16
C ASP A 207 -11.87 17.81 -16.59
N VAL A 208 -11.19 18.94 -16.72
CA VAL A 208 -10.73 19.48 -18.02
C VAL A 208 -9.22 19.33 -18.10
N TYR A 209 -8.76 18.33 -18.83
CA TYR A 209 -7.34 18.03 -19.04
C TYR A 209 -6.80 18.84 -20.19
N SER A 210 -5.62 19.42 -20.04
CA SER A 210 -4.92 20.16 -21.08
C SER A 210 -3.42 19.84 -21.07
N ASP A 211 -2.86 19.53 -22.23
CA ASP A 211 -1.44 19.39 -22.48
C ASP A 211 -1.05 20.00 -23.83
N ALA A 212 0.19 19.82 -24.27
CA ALA A 212 0.70 20.34 -25.55
C ALA A 212 -0.09 19.84 -26.80
N ARG A 213 -0.86 18.75 -26.65
CA ARG A 213 -1.65 18.11 -27.74
C ARG A 213 -3.10 18.62 -27.81
N GLY A 214 -3.58 19.30 -26.76
CA GLY A 214 -4.92 19.83 -26.70
C GLY A 214 -5.65 19.65 -25.37
N THR A 215 -6.97 19.75 -25.41
CA THR A 215 -7.82 19.70 -24.22
C THR A 215 -8.83 18.55 -24.32
N VAL A 216 -9.00 17.79 -23.24
CA VAL A 216 -9.95 16.70 -23.11
C VAL A 216 -10.82 16.89 -21.88
N ASN A 217 -12.14 16.88 -22.06
CA ASN A 217 -13.09 16.90 -20.95
C ASN A 217 -13.39 15.46 -20.52
N ARG A 218 -13.17 15.18 -19.25
CA ARG A 218 -13.60 13.92 -18.63
C ARG A 218 -14.66 14.26 -17.57
N GLN A 219 -15.75 13.54 -17.61
CA GLN A 219 -16.76 13.64 -16.55
C GLN A 219 -16.53 12.49 -15.60
N PRO A 220 -16.39 12.74 -14.27
CA PRO A 220 -16.55 11.68 -13.30
C PRO A 220 -17.88 10.97 -13.57
N ALA A 221 -17.89 9.68 -13.45
CA ALA A 221 -19.08 8.88 -13.77
C ALA A 221 -20.31 9.41 -13.00
N SER A 222 -21.51 9.23 -13.55
CA SER A 222 -22.77 9.81 -13.08
C SER A 222 -23.07 9.53 -11.60
N GLY A 223 -23.67 10.48 -10.90
CA GLY A 223 -23.87 10.54 -9.45
C GLY A 223 -24.74 9.47 -8.79
N TYR A 224 -24.54 8.19 -9.06
CA TYR A 224 -25.21 7.10 -8.37
C TYR A 224 -24.26 6.38 -7.41
N ILE A 225 -24.67 6.28 -6.16
CA ILE A 225 -23.95 5.61 -5.05
C ILE A 225 -23.62 4.14 -5.35
N GLU A 226 -24.41 3.49 -6.17
CA GLU A 226 -24.20 2.11 -6.58
C GLU A 226 -22.91 1.90 -7.38
N HIS A 227 -22.32 2.97 -7.87
CA HIS A 227 -21.05 2.94 -8.59
C HIS A 227 -19.89 3.26 -7.62
N ALA A 228 -19.22 2.23 -7.09
CA ALA A 228 -18.10 2.36 -6.15
C ALA A 228 -16.99 3.31 -6.64
N GLN A 229 -16.83 3.48 -7.94
CA GLN A 229 -15.86 4.38 -8.58
C GLN A 229 -16.11 5.88 -8.34
N GLN A 230 -17.27 6.24 -7.80
CA GLN A 230 -17.65 7.63 -7.53
C GLN A 230 -17.47 8.02 -6.08
N VAL A 231 -17.33 7.04 -5.21
CA VAL A 231 -17.08 7.27 -3.78
C VAL A 231 -15.59 7.47 -3.60
N LYS A 232 -15.23 8.64 -3.08
CA LYS A 232 -13.85 9.00 -2.74
C LYS A 232 -13.68 9.03 -1.24
N THR A 233 -12.58 8.47 -0.76
CA THR A 233 -12.19 8.47 0.65
C THR A 233 -11.21 9.58 0.92
N PHE A 234 -11.37 10.22 2.05
CA PHE A 234 -10.46 11.24 2.57
C PHE A 234 -9.99 10.78 3.94
N SER A 235 -8.77 11.11 4.29
CA SER A 235 -8.18 10.75 5.58
C SER A 235 -7.67 11.98 6.33
N THR A 236 -7.68 11.91 7.65
CA THR A 236 -7.25 13.01 8.51
C THR A 236 -5.72 13.18 8.48
N ILE A 237 -5.26 14.41 8.18
CA ILE A 237 -3.88 14.86 8.44
C ILE A 237 -3.83 15.51 9.82
N ASP A 238 -4.72 16.49 10.05
CA ASP A 238 -4.91 17.15 11.32
C ASP A 238 -6.38 17.58 11.50
N LYS A 239 -6.70 18.26 12.58
CA LYS A 239 -8.08 18.63 12.94
C LYS A 239 -8.82 19.39 11.83
N ASN A 240 -8.11 20.20 11.05
CA ASN A 240 -8.66 21.05 10.00
C ASN A 240 -8.10 20.74 8.61
N THR A 241 -7.44 19.62 8.45
CA THR A 241 -6.77 19.25 7.20
C THR A 241 -6.99 17.78 6.89
N ILE A 242 -7.36 17.48 5.66
CA ILE A 242 -7.51 16.13 5.15
C ILE A 242 -6.63 15.87 3.93
N LEU A 243 -6.29 14.61 3.72
CA LEU A 243 -5.62 14.07 2.55
C LEU A 243 -6.65 13.47 1.61
N TRP A 244 -6.46 13.71 0.33
CA TRP A 244 -7.16 13.03 -0.75
C TRP A 244 -6.15 12.44 -1.72
N ASP A 245 -6.06 11.13 -1.80
CA ASP A 245 -5.38 10.41 -2.87
C ASP A 245 -6.21 10.58 -4.16
N PHE A 246 -5.79 11.52 -5.00
CA PHE A 246 -6.51 11.89 -6.21
C PHE A 246 -6.06 11.02 -7.38
N GLU A 247 -6.97 10.30 -8.02
CA GLU A 247 -6.72 9.48 -9.20
C GLU A 247 -6.38 10.35 -10.42
N LEU A 248 -5.14 10.83 -10.48
CA LEU A 248 -4.66 11.62 -11.60
C LEU A 248 -4.17 10.70 -12.74
N LYS A 249 -4.85 10.77 -13.89
CA LYS A 249 -4.41 10.10 -15.12
C LYS A 249 -4.20 11.14 -16.20
N ASP A 250 -3.01 11.20 -16.76
CA ASP A 250 -2.73 12.11 -17.87
C ASP A 250 -3.47 11.71 -19.16
N ALA A 251 -3.25 12.43 -20.26
CA ALA A 251 -3.95 12.16 -21.53
C ALA A 251 -3.53 10.82 -22.17
N ASP A 252 -2.39 10.27 -21.80
CA ASP A 252 -1.93 8.95 -22.21
C ASP A 252 -2.49 7.83 -21.31
N GLY A 253 -3.22 8.19 -20.25
CA GLY A 253 -3.74 7.26 -19.26
C GLY A 253 -2.72 6.83 -18.21
N ILE A 254 -1.57 7.48 -18.17
CA ILE A 254 -0.53 7.21 -17.16
C ILE A 254 -1.01 7.75 -15.82
N GLU A 255 -1.01 6.88 -14.83
CA GLU A 255 -1.32 7.22 -13.45
C GLU A 255 -0.15 8.00 -12.84
N ARG A 256 -0.49 9.06 -12.10
CA ARG A 256 0.46 9.89 -11.37
C ARG A 256 0.04 9.93 -9.92
N ASP A 257 0.96 9.68 -9.03
CA ASP A 257 0.75 9.79 -7.59
C ASP A 257 0.43 11.23 -7.23
N CYS A 258 -0.80 11.48 -6.79
CA CYS A 258 -1.32 12.82 -6.58
C CYS A 258 -2.08 12.94 -5.25
N ASP A 259 -1.33 13.21 -4.19
CA ASP A 259 -1.85 13.50 -2.88
C ASP A 259 -2.25 14.96 -2.75
N LEU A 260 -3.53 15.23 -2.61
CA LEU A 260 -4.07 16.56 -2.38
C LEU A 260 -4.30 16.81 -0.88
N LYS A 261 -3.82 17.94 -0.43
CA LYS A 261 -4.10 18.49 0.91
C LYS A 261 -5.23 19.48 0.81
N LEU A 262 -6.31 19.26 1.56
CA LEU A 262 -7.43 20.18 1.72
C LEU A 262 -7.39 20.76 3.13
N ALA A 263 -7.21 22.08 3.24
CA ALA A 263 -7.17 22.79 4.51
C ALA A 263 -8.43 23.67 4.67
N PHE A 264 -9.08 23.56 5.83
CA PHE A 264 -10.35 24.21 6.16
C PHE A 264 -10.17 25.32 7.19
N ASP A 265 -10.79 26.45 6.98
CA ASP A 265 -10.89 27.50 7.98
C ASP A 265 -12.19 27.42 8.79
N ALA A 266 -12.30 28.22 9.84
CA ALA A 266 -13.47 28.25 10.71
C ALA A 266 -14.77 28.73 10.00
N SER A 267 -14.67 29.33 8.82
CA SER A 267 -15.81 29.77 8.01
C SER A 267 -16.24 28.75 6.98
N GLY A 268 -15.54 27.60 6.92
CA GLY A 268 -15.78 26.54 5.94
C GLY A 268 -15.14 26.81 4.58
N ASN A 269 -14.24 27.78 4.46
CA ASN A 269 -13.45 27.91 3.22
C ASN A 269 -12.41 26.79 3.15
N VAL A 270 -12.20 26.27 1.94
CA VAL A 270 -11.26 25.19 1.65
C VAL A 270 -10.15 25.71 0.76
N THR A 271 -8.90 25.45 1.12
CA THR A 271 -7.72 25.68 0.29
C THR A 271 -7.11 24.36 -0.13
N ILE A 272 -6.77 24.24 -1.42
CA ILE A 272 -6.22 22.98 -2.00
C ILE A 272 -4.76 23.21 -2.38
N SER A 273 -3.92 22.22 -2.04
CA SER A 273 -2.51 22.14 -2.45
C SER A 273 -2.10 20.69 -2.67
N SER A 274 -0.96 20.45 -3.34
CA SER A 274 -0.39 19.10 -3.52
C SER A 274 0.66 18.80 -2.46
N LEU A 275 0.78 17.51 -2.08
CA LEU A 275 1.87 16.95 -1.29
C LEU A 275 2.83 16.10 -2.13
N SER A 276 2.45 15.77 -3.37
CA SER A 276 3.26 14.92 -4.27
C SER A 276 4.34 15.71 -4.98
N GLU A 277 5.51 15.11 -5.14
CA GLU A 277 6.64 15.68 -5.88
C GLU A 277 6.31 15.79 -7.39
N GLY A 278 6.74 16.85 -8.05
CA GLY A 278 6.48 17.10 -9.47
C GLY A 278 5.02 17.43 -9.81
N ILE A 279 4.15 17.52 -8.80
CA ILE A 279 2.75 17.90 -8.96
C ILE A 279 2.43 19.12 -8.12
N THR A 280 1.82 20.11 -8.73
CA THR A 280 1.30 21.28 -8.02
C THR A 280 -0.21 21.30 -8.08
N ALA A 281 -0.85 21.75 -7.01
CA ALA A 281 -2.28 21.97 -6.97
C ALA A 281 -2.58 23.33 -6.35
N SER A 282 -3.56 24.05 -6.88
CA SER A 282 -4.00 25.32 -6.34
C SER A 282 -5.47 25.54 -6.62
N GLY A 283 -6.18 26.06 -5.64
CA GLY A 283 -7.59 26.38 -5.76
C GLY A 283 -8.25 26.55 -4.42
N ASN A 284 -9.54 26.69 -4.47
CA ASN A 284 -10.36 26.92 -3.28
C ASN A 284 -11.72 26.24 -3.39
N GLY A 285 -12.47 26.29 -2.31
CA GLY A 285 -13.82 25.78 -2.24
C GLY A 285 -14.51 26.18 -0.97
N THR A 286 -15.66 25.55 -0.75
CA THR A 286 -16.47 25.75 0.46
C THR A 286 -16.93 24.38 0.98
N TYR A 287 -16.92 24.23 2.28
CA TYR A 287 -17.58 23.14 3.00
C TYR A 287 -18.81 23.71 3.73
N THR A 288 -19.94 23.06 3.54
CA THR A 288 -21.20 23.48 4.15
C THR A 288 -21.83 22.31 4.87
N VAL A 289 -21.95 22.41 6.20
CA VAL A 289 -22.62 21.40 7.03
C VAL A 289 -24.09 21.32 6.61
N LEU A 290 -24.57 20.09 6.34
CA LEU A 290 -25.92 19.80 5.89
C LEU A 290 -26.39 20.67 4.70
N GLY A 291 -25.43 21.06 3.84
CA GLY A 291 -25.67 21.96 2.72
C GLY A 291 -26.41 21.31 1.56
N GLU A 292 -26.25 20.01 1.34
CA GLU A 292 -27.02 19.24 0.36
C GLU A 292 -28.32 18.73 0.96
N LYS A 293 -29.44 19.32 0.52
CA LYS A 293 -30.76 19.04 1.08
C LYS A 293 -31.43 17.84 0.42
N ASN A 294 -32.13 17.04 1.25
CA ASN A 294 -32.88 15.86 0.80
C ASN A 294 -32.06 14.96 -0.15
N SER A 295 -30.82 14.73 0.24
CA SER A 295 -29.84 13.92 -0.50
C SER A 295 -30.18 12.43 -0.40
N TRP A 296 -29.24 11.56 -0.78
CA TRP A 296 -29.46 10.12 -0.73
C TRP A 296 -29.87 9.65 0.68
N GLY A 297 -30.78 8.68 0.73
CA GLY A 297 -31.41 8.24 1.97
C GLY A 297 -32.41 9.24 2.56
N GLY A 298 -32.81 10.29 1.81
CA GLY A 298 -33.77 11.29 2.26
C GLY A 298 -33.25 12.18 3.40
N LYS A 299 -31.93 12.35 3.54
CA LYS A 299 -31.28 13.13 4.59
C LYS A 299 -30.50 14.31 4.02
N ASP A 300 -30.39 15.38 4.81
CA ASP A 300 -29.47 16.45 4.54
C ASP A 300 -28.03 15.94 4.77
N ARG A 301 -27.09 16.37 3.94
CA ARG A 301 -25.69 15.94 3.94
C ARG A 301 -24.73 17.09 3.86
N ASP A 302 -23.54 16.90 4.42
CA ASP A 302 -22.45 17.84 4.25
C ASP A 302 -21.98 17.84 2.80
N VAL A 303 -21.61 19.01 2.31
CA VAL A 303 -21.18 19.18 0.92
C VAL A 303 -19.92 20.03 0.82
N MET A 304 -18.98 19.62 -0.01
CA MET A 304 -17.86 20.43 -0.48
C MET A 304 -18.07 20.80 -1.96
N ASN A 305 -17.89 22.08 -2.27
CA ASN A 305 -17.80 22.55 -3.65
C ASN A 305 -16.39 23.10 -3.86
N LEU A 306 -15.66 22.50 -4.77
CA LEU A 306 -14.23 22.77 -4.98
C LEU A 306 -13.99 23.22 -6.42
N ASN A 307 -13.08 24.19 -6.60
CA ASN A 307 -12.60 24.63 -7.92
C ASN A 307 -11.07 24.79 -7.82
N TYR A 308 -10.34 23.96 -8.54
CA TYR A 308 -8.90 23.91 -8.43
C TYR A 308 -8.24 23.42 -9.71
N THR A 309 -6.95 23.69 -9.84
CA THR A 309 -6.12 23.22 -10.94
C THR A 309 -5.00 22.37 -10.37
N ILE A 310 -4.77 21.20 -10.97
CA ILE A 310 -3.60 20.37 -10.74
C ILE A 310 -2.71 20.51 -11.98
N ALA A 311 -1.40 20.68 -11.78
CA ALA A 311 -0.42 20.69 -12.86
C ALA A 311 0.71 19.70 -12.53
N TRP A 312 1.22 19.03 -13.56
CA TRP A 312 2.30 18.06 -13.47
C TRP A 312 3.39 18.34 -14.48
N GLU A 313 4.61 17.94 -14.15
CA GLU A 313 5.78 18.03 -15.00
C GLU A 313 5.87 16.85 -15.99
N GLU A 314 6.77 16.96 -16.95
CA GLU A 314 7.10 15.85 -17.85
C GLU A 314 7.62 14.66 -17.05
N LEU A 315 7.16 13.44 -17.43
CA LEU A 315 7.62 12.20 -16.83
C LEU A 315 8.45 11.40 -17.85
N PRO A 316 9.75 11.20 -17.60
CA PRO A 316 10.60 10.43 -18.52
C PRO A 316 10.24 8.94 -18.47
N TYR A 317 10.32 8.29 -19.63
CA TYR A 317 10.26 6.85 -19.76
C TYR A 317 11.24 6.36 -20.82
N ASN A 318 11.78 5.18 -20.61
CA ASN A 318 12.70 4.57 -21.55
C ASN A 318 11.92 3.82 -22.63
N VAL A 319 12.31 4.07 -23.88
CA VAL A 319 11.89 3.27 -25.03
C VAL A 319 13.12 2.50 -25.49
N VAL A 320 13.02 1.18 -25.44
CA VAL A 320 14.07 0.28 -25.90
C VAL A 320 13.59 -0.39 -27.19
N THR A 321 14.37 -0.25 -28.26
CA THR A 321 14.06 -0.84 -29.56
C THR A 321 15.19 -1.73 -30.02
N PRO A 322 14.88 -2.87 -30.69
CA PRO A 322 15.89 -3.75 -31.25
C PRO A 322 16.74 -2.99 -32.29
N ASN A 323 18.05 -3.21 -32.25
CA ASN A 323 18.99 -2.60 -33.18
C ASN A 323 19.93 -3.67 -33.77
N ALA A 324 19.99 -3.72 -35.08
CA ALA A 324 20.86 -4.62 -35.86
C ALA A 324 21.99 -3.91 -36.58
N GLU A 325 22.31 -2.67 -36.20
CA GLU A 325 23.37 -1.90 -36.82
C GLU A 325 24.72 -2.61 -36.70
N GLY A 326 25.46 -2.64 -37.81
CA GLY A 326 26.77 -3.28 -37.86
C GLY A 326 26.72 -4.81 -37.97
N ILE A 327 25.55 -5.43 -38.14
CA ILE A 327 25.41 -6.88 -38.28
C ILE A 327 24.99 -7.20 -39.69
N GLY A 328 25.63 -8.21 -40.29
CA GLY A 328 25.24 -8.71 -41.59
C GLY A 328 25.39 -10.22 -41.70
N ASN A 329 24.81 -10.80 -42.74
CA ASN A 329 24.86 -12.24 -43.00
C ASN A 329 25.00 -12.56 -44.49
N SER A 330 25.42 -13.78 -44.77
CA SER A 330 25.46 -14.33 -46.13
C SER A 330 25.25 -15.86 -46.12
N GLY A 331 24.95 -16.37 -47.30
CA GLY A 331 24.66 -17.79 -47.47
C GLY A 331 23.34 -18.20 -46.84
N THR A 332 23.31 -19.34 -46.15
CA THR A 332 22.10 -19.87 -45.48
C THR A 332 21.91 -19.35 -44.08
N ALA A 333 22.91 -18.66 -43.52
CA ALA A 333 22.78 -18.06 -42.19
C ALA A 333 21.78 -16.89 -42.20
N THR A 334 20.98 -16.83 -41.15
CA THR A 334 20.12 -15.69 -40.84
C THR A 334 20.40 -15.18 -39.44
N PHE A 335 19.98 -13.96 -39.14
CA PHE A 335 19.96 -13.46 -37.79
C PHE A 335 18.69 -12.69 -37.47
N THR A 336 18.36 -12.64 -36.19
CA THR A 336 17.27 -11.81 -35.64
C THR A 336 17.75 -11.17 -34.37
N ILE A 337 17.22 -9.98 -34.06
CA ILE A 337 17.32 -9.43 -32.71
C ILE A 337 16.13 -9.96 -31.91
N ALA A 338 16.42 -10.91 -31.05
CA ALA A 338 15.43 -11.61 -30.23
C ALA A 338 15.32 -10.95 -28.85
N GLY A 339 14.17 -11.06 -28.22
CA GLY A 339 13.92 -10.50 -26.90
C GLY A 339 12.65 -9.68 -26.83
N ALA A 340 12.40 -9.09 -25.67
CA ALA A 340 11.26 -8.22 -25.42
C ALA A 340 11.55 -7.26 -24.26
N GLY A 341 10.89 -6.11 -24.26
CA GLY A 341 11.04 -5.11 -23.20
C GLY A 341 12.41 -4.41 -23.24
N GLU A 342 13.19 -4.57 -22.20
CA GLU A 342 14.52 -3.94 -22.06
C GLU A 342 15.68 -4.91 -22.28
N ASN A 343 15.44 -6.10 -22.84
CA ASN A 343 16.43 -7.16 -22.97
C ASN A 343 16.39 -7.78 -24.38
N TYR A 344 17.35 -7.40 -25.22
CA TYR A 344 17.51 -7.94 -26.56
C TYR A 344 18.85 -8.66 -26.69
N ASN A 345 18.88 -9.68 -27.55
CA ASN A 345 20.08 -10.42 -27.91
C ASN A 345 20.12 -10.69 -29.41
N LEU A 346 21.30 -10.84 -29.96
CA LEU A 346 21.49 -11.31 -31.34
C LEU A 346 21.34 -12.82 -31.38
N GLN A 347 20.37 -13.33 -32.13
CA GLN A 347 20.25 -14.75 -32.43
C GLN A 347 20.65 -15.04 -33.87
N LEU A 348 21.70 -15.82 -34.06
CA LEU A 348 22.11 -16.38 -35.33
C LEU A 348 21.37 -17.69 -35.54
N SER A 349 21.03 -18.02 -36.79
CA SER A 349 20.37 -19.28 -37.14
C SER A 349 20.90 -19.84 -38.47
N ASN A 350 21.15 -21.13 -38.47
CA ASN A 350 21.35 -21.90 -39.68
C ASN A 350 20.47 -23.19 -39.60
N ALA A 351 19.57 -23.35 -40.56
CA ALA A 351 18.56 -24.40 -40.50
C ALA A 351 19.09 -25.82 -40.75
N GLU A 352 20.18 -25.94 -41.48
CA GLU A 352 20.79 -27.22 -41.85
C GLU A 352 22.31 -27.10 -42.04
N VAL A 353 23.01 -28.20 -41.73
CA VAL A 353 24.46 -28.30 -41.97
C VAL A 353 24.78 -28.18 -43.45
N GLN A 354 25.75 -27.34 -43.78
CA GLN A 354 26.24 -27.15 -45.13
C GLN A 354 27.48 -28.02 -45.40
N ASP A 355 27.79 -28.22 -46.68
CA ASP A 355 29.00 -28.97 -47.09
C ASP A 355 30.32 -28.19 -46.84
N ALA A 356 30.22 -26.92 -46.47
CA ALA A 356 31.33 -26.07 -46.01
C ALA A 356 30.84 -25.00 -45.03
N ASN A 357 31.62 -24.76 -43.97
CA ASN A 357 31.25 -23.83 -42.90
C ASN A 357 31.06 -22.38 -43.38
N TRP A 358 31.77 -21.95 -44.41
CA TRP A 358 31.68 -20.59 -44.96
C TRP A 358 30.40 -20.33 -45.78
N LYS A 359 29.58 -21.33 -46.04
CA LYS A 359 28.28 -21.19 -46.73
C LYS A 359 27.17 -20.62 -45.85
N ALA A 360 27.43 -20.46 -44.55
CA ALA A 360 26.56 -19.77 -43.62
C ALA A 360 27.42 -18.83 -42.76
N GLN A 361 27.29 -17.55 -42.95
CA GLN A 361 28.12 -16.53 -42.30
C GLN A 361 27.28 -15.44 -41.66
N VAL A 362 27.68 -14.97 -40.46
CA VAL A 362 27.20 -13.76 -39.81
C VAL A 362 28.38 -12.99 -39.28
N TRP A 363 28.34 -11.68 -39.38
CA TRP A 363 29.49 -10.84 -38.98
C TRP A 363 29.11 -9.61 -38.22
N PHE A 364 30.07 -9.12 -37.43
CA PHE A 364 30.11 -7.78 -36.87
C PHE A 364 31.00 -6.88 -37.72
N GLN A 365 30.41 -5.80 -38.26
CA GLN A 365 31.14 -4.75 -38.95
C GLN A 365 31.61 -3.71 -37.94
N LEU A 366 32.90 -3.42 -37.94
CA LEU A 366 33.47 -2.37 -37.08
C LEU A 366 33.46 -1.02 -37.81
N PRO A 367 33.31 0.09 -37.07
CA PRO A 367 33.36 1.43 -37.67
C PRO A 367 34.76 1.79 -38.22
N ASN A 368 35.81 1.20 -37.67
CA ASN A 368 37.20 1.38 -38.10
C ASN A 368 37.91 0.02 -38.11
N ALA A 369 38.94 -0.09 -38.97
CA ALA A 369 39.78 -1.28 -38.99
C ALA A 369 40.60 -1.41 -37.70
N MET A 370 40.87 -2.64 -37.33
CA MET A 370 41.74 -2.98 -36.21
C MET A 370 43.20 -2.73 -36.58
N GLU A 371 44.02 -2.36 -35.61
CA GLU A 371 45.41 -2.01 -35.77
C GLU A 371 46.28 -3.25 -35.94
N ASN A 372 47.10 -3.26 -36.99
CA ASN A 372 48.07 -4.33 -37.26
C ASN A 372 49.08 -4.47 -36.12
N GLY A 373 49.37 -5.70 -35.72
CA GLY A 373 50.27 -6.03 -34.61
C GLY A 373 49.65 -5.85 -33.22
N ALA A 374 48.42 -5.34 -33.10
CA ALA A 374 47.76 -5.17 -31.84
C ALA A 374 47.00 -6.45 -31.42
N GLU A 375 46.85 -6.60 -30.09
CA GLU A 375 46.09 -7.68 -29.49
C GLU A 375 44.70 -7.17 -29.06
N TYR A 376 43.67 -7.96 -29.32
CA TYR A 376 42.28 -7.67 -29.03
C TYR A 376 41.63 -8.81 -28.25
N THR A 377 40.69 -8.49 -27.41
CA THR A 377 39.81 -9.46 -26.73
C THR A 377 38.37 -9.22 -27.16
N LEU A 378 37.76 -10.24 -27.76
CA LEU A 378 36.30 -10.30 -27.99
C LEU A 378 35.67 -11.09 -26.81
N SER A 379 34.74 -10.48 -26.14
CA SER A 379 33.98 -11.10 -25.05
C SER A 379 32.49 -10.86 -25.24
N CYS A 380 31.67 -11.80 -24.77
CA CYS A 380 30.21 -11.70 -24.82
C CYS A 380 29.58 -12.66 -23.85
N LYS A 381 28.31 -12.50 -23.60
CA LYS A 381 27.45 -13.53 -23.03
C LYS A 381 26.85 -14.32 -24.19
N ALA A 382 27.01 -15.64 -24.19
CA ALA A 382 26.57 -16.45 -25.32
C ALA A 382 26.06 -17.84 -24.90
N LYS A 383 25.23 -18.43 -25.76
CA LYS A 383 24.79 -19.83 -25.72
C LYS A 383 24.53 -20.35 -27.13
N ALA A 384 24.39 -21.66 -27.29
CA ALA A 384 23.93 -22.29 -28.52
C ALA A 384 22.82 -23.30 -28.24
N SER A 385 22.04 -23.67 -29.24
CA SER A 385 21.00 -24.72 -29.10
C SER A 385 21.57 -26.12 -28.78
N GLU A 386 22.82 -26.35 -29.09
CA GLU A 386 23.60 -27.53 -28.73
C GLU A 386 25.05 -27.09 -28.46
N THR A 387 25.86 -27.95 -27.80
CA THR A 387 27.28 -27.67 -27.57
C THR A 387 28.00 -27.44 -28.92
N TYR A 388 28.61 -26.29 -29.10
CA TYR A 388 29.27 -25.93 -30.35
C TYR A 388 30.51 -25.04 -30.10
N THR A 389 31.48 -25.13 -31.00
CA THR A 389 32.63 -24.19 -31.01
C THR A 389 32.43 -23.19 -32.12
N ALA A 390 32.01 -21.97 -31.79
CA ALA A 390 31.80 -20.89 -32.72
C ALA A 390 33.18 -20.24 -33.06
N GLY A 391 33.68 -20.45 -34.23
CA GLY A 391 34.92 -19.83 -34.75
C GLY A 391 34.61 -18.69 -35.68
N ALA A 392 35.44 -17.64 -35.62
CA ALA A 392 35.38 -16.51 -36.53
C ALA A 392 36.70 -16.30 -37.28
N PHE A 393 36.68 -15.60 -38.39
CA PHE A 393 37.83 -15.07 -39.06
C PHE A 393 37.68 -13.55 -39.18
N LEU A 394 38.82 -12.86 -39.43
CA LEU A 394 38.81 -11.43 -39.65
C LEU A 394 38.79 -11.15 -41.14
N GLN A 395 38.13 -10.09 -41.56
CA GLN A 395 38.00 -9.72 -42.98
C GLN A 395 38.02 -8.20 -43.13
N SER A 396 38.54 -7.77 -44.28
CA SER A 396 38.40 -6.40 -44.78
C SER A 396 37.11 -6.30 -45.60
N SER A 397 36.23 -5.36 -45.22
CA SER A 397 35.01 -5.09 -45.99
C SER A 397 35.31 -4.38 -47.34
N THR A 398 36.49 -3.75 -47.45
CA THR A 398 36.91 -2.98 -48.63
C THR A 398 37.70 -3.78 -49.64
N THR A 399 38.73 -4.50 -49.19
CA THR A 399 39.64 -5.23 -50.10
C THR A 399 39.33 -6.71 -50.21
N GLY A 400 38.53 -7.23 -49.25
CA GLY A 400 38.27 -8.65 -49.13
C GLY A 400 39.43 -9.45 -48.53
N ALA A 401 40.49 -8.82 -48.05
CA ALA A 401 41.59 -9.46 -47.33
C ALA A 401 41.06 -10.22 -46.12
N GLN A 402 41.66 -11.36 -45.80
CA GLN A 402 41.20 -12.25 -44.76
C GLN A 402 42.36 -12.72 -43.84
N GLN A 403 42.06 -12.88 -42.55
CA GLN A 403 42.95 -13.48 -41.58
C GLN A 403 42.24 -14.65 -40.90
N TYR A 404 42.82 -15.83 -40.99
CA TYR A 404 42.23 -17.08 -40.42
C TYR A 404 42.91 -17.53 -39.13
N TRP A 405 44.03 -16.95 -38.75
CA TRP A 405 44.79 -17.24 -37.56
C TRP A 405 45.77 -16.13 -37.18
N PRO A 406 45.87 -15.73 -35.88
CA PRO A 406 44.96 -16.11 -34.80
C PRO A 406 43.61 -15.33 -34.92
N THR A 407 42.49 -15.93 -34.47
CA THR A 407 41.13 -15.36 -34.61
C THR A 407 40.26 -15.76 -33.43
N PRO A 408 39.12 -15.06 -33.17
CA PRO A 408 38.24 -15.40 -32.08
C PRO A 408 37.60 -16.79 -32.21
N SER A 409 37.46 -17.48 -31.09
CA SER A 409 36.75 -18.76 -31.01
C SER A 409 36.13 -18.95 -29.63
N PHE A 410 34.90 -19.43 -29.55
CA PHE A 410 34.15 -19.65 -28.33
C PHE A 410 33.64 -21.10 -28.22
N ALA A 411 33.90 -21.77 -27.11
CA ALA A 411 33.20 -23.00 -26.75
C ALA A 411 31.89 -22.66 -26.07
N LEU A 412 30.76 -22.96 -26.72
CA LEU A 412 29.41 -22.61 -26.32
C LEU A 412 28.69 -23.83 -25.76
N GLY A 413 27.97 -23.64 -24.64
CA GLY A 413 27.02 -24.59 -24.08
C GLY A 413 25.59 -24.20 -24.41
N THR A 414 24.63 -24.92 -23.84
CA THR A 414 23.18 -24.65 -23.99
C THR A 414 22.66 -23.59 -23.05
N ASP A 415 23.41 -23.26 -22.02
CA ASP A 415 23.09 -22.21 -21.06
C ASP A 415 23.90 -20.94 -21.35
N TRP A 416 23.33 -19.79 -20.99
CA TRP A 416 24.03 -18.53 -21.08
C TRP A 416 25.29 -18.51 -20.22
N ALA A 417 26.44 -18.23 -20.83
CA ALA A 417 27.73 -18.09 -20.15
C ALA A 417 28.55 -16.93 -20.71
N GLU A 418 29.37 -16.32 -19.86
CA GLU A 418 30.38 -15.38 -20.30
C GLU A 418 31.51 -16.13 -21.02
N VAL A 419 31.82 -15.70 -22.23
CA VAL A 419 32.90 -16.26 -23.04
C VAL A 419 33.83 -15.14 -23.53
N SER A 420 35.10 -15.46 -23.71
CA SER A 420 36.06 -14.51 -24.22
C SER A 420 37.13 -15.20 -25.05
N SER A 421 37.67 -14.49 -26.03
CA SER A 421 38.77 -14.95 -26.91
C SER A 421 39.70 -13.80 -27.22
N THR A 422 41.01 -14.01 -26.97
CA THR A 422 42.04 -13.04 -27.25
C THR A 422 42.79 -13.44 -28.54
N PHE A 423 43.06 -12.49 -29.41
CA PHE A 423 43.70 -12.72 -30.69
C PHE A 423 44.53 -11.50 -31.10
N SER A 424 45.52 -11.70 -32.02
CA SER A 424 46.32 -10.63 -32.58
C SER A 424 45.94 -10.38 -34.03
N VAL A 425 45.99 -9.11 -34.44
CA VAL A 425 45.71 -8.70 -35.83
C VAL A 425 47.02 -8.60 -36.61
N SER A 426 47.06 -9.18 -37.79
CA SER A 426 48.25 -9.19 -38.66
C SER A 426 48.10 -8.35 -39.92
N ASN A 427 47.00 -7.60 -40.05
CA ASN A 427 46.72 -6.73 -41.19
C ASN A 427 45.82 -5.57 -40.71
N ASP A 428 46.17 -4.33 -41.04
CA ASP A 428 45.49 -3.10 -40.65
C ASP A 428 44.22 -2.77 -41.47
N GLU A 429 43.80 -3.69 -42.33
CA GLU A 429 42.55 -3.59 -43.07
C GLU A 429 41.38 -4.34 -42.44
N MET A 430 41.62 -5.05 -41.33
CA MET A 430 40.58 -5.92 -40.69
C MET A 430 39.55 -5.10 -39.95
N ASP A 431 38.37 -4.95 -40.52
CA ASP A 431 37.24 -4.19 -39.99
C ASP A 431 35.98 -5.04 -39.78
N LYS A 432 36.11 -6.37 -39.93
CA LYS A 432 34.98 -7.30 -39.82
C LYS A 432 35.37 -8.57 -39.07
N ILE A 433 34.54 -8.99 -38.14
CA ILE A 433 34.63 -10.29 -37.44
C ILE A 433 33.52 -11.18 -37.96
N THR A 434 33.84 -12.24 -38.72
CA THR A 434 32.90 -13.07 -39.41
C THR A 434 32.87 -14.49 -38.81
N PHE A 435 31.75 -14.90 -38.31
CA PHE A 435 31.48 -16.27 -37.81
C PHE A 435 31.03 -17.14 -38.97
N ASN A 436 31.70 -18.28 -39.14
CA ASN A 436 31.33 -19.34 -40.08
C ASN A 436 30.54 -20.39 -39.31
N ILE A 437 29.26 -20.54 -39.58
CA ILE A 437 28.35 -21.46 -38.85
C ILE A 437 27.71 -22.53 -39.76
N GLY A 438 28.23 -22.73 -40.96
CA GLY A 438 27.68 -23.70 -41.92
C GLY A 438 27.80 -25.16 -41.51
N ASP A 439 28.71 -25.49 -40.62
CA ASP A 439 28.87 -26.83 -40.03
C ASP A 439 27.99 -27.07 -38.81
N PHE A 440 27.13 -26.12 -38.46
CA PHE A 440 26.21 -26.17 -37.32
C PHE A 440 24.76 -25.98 -37.81
N ALA A 441 23.83 -26.80 -37.33
CA ALA A 441 22.39 -26.63 -37.56
C ALA A 441 21.73 -26.29 -36.24
N GLY A 442 21.25 -25.05 -36.09
CA GLY A 442 20.68 -24.57 -34.84
C GLY A 442 20.75 -23.08 -34.68
N THR A 443 20.68 -22.61 -33.42
CA THR A 443 20.78 -21.20 -33.07
C THR A 443 21.96 -20.92 -32.15
N ILE A 444 22.55 -19.74 -32.30
CA ILE A 444 23.58 -19.21 -31.41
C ILE A 444 23.10 -17.82 -30.98
N ASP A 445 23.00 -17.60 -29.68
CA ASP A 445 22.60 -16.33 -29.10
C ASP A 445 23.81 -15.60 -28.53
N PHE A 446 23.93 -14.30 -28.82
CA PHE A 446 24.95 -13.40 -28.28
C PHE A 446 24.29 -12.19 -27.61
N ASP A 447 24.87 -11.77 -26.49
CA ASP A 447 24.50 -10.57 -25.79
C ASP A 447 25.75 -9.90 -25.20
N ASN A 448 25.71 -8.59 -24.95
CA ASN A 448 26.83 -7.83 -24.37
C ASN A 448 28.15 -8.04 -25.12
N VAL A 449 28.16 -7.94 -26.47
CA VAL A 449 29.36 -8.18 -27.29
C VAL A 449 30.29 -7.02 -27.17
N VAL A 450 31.50 -7.27 -26.68
CA VAL A 450 32.55 -6.27 -26.44
C VAL A 450 33.83 -6.68 -27.13
N LEU A 451 34.36 -5.81 -27.99
CA LEU A 451 35.69 -5.93 -28.58
C LEU A 451 36.57 -4.82 -28.05
N LYS A 452 37.65 -5.15 -27.36
CA LYS A 452 38.61 -4.18 -26.84
C LYS A 452 40.03 -4.50 -27.33
N LYS A 453 40.79 -3.46 -27.66
CA LYS A 453 42.23 -3.54 -27.80
C LYS A 453 42.87 -3.67 -26.42
N THR A 454 43.93 -4.49 -26.29
CA THR A 454 44.67 -4.59 -25.03
C THR A 454 45.21 -3.23 -24.61
N GLY A 455 44.85 -2.83 -23.35
CA GLY A 455 45.21 -1.52 -22.79
C GLY A 455 44.23 -0.39 -23.14
N SER A 456 43.08 -0.67 -23.77
CA SER A 456 41.99 0.28 -24.03
C SER A 456 40.67 -0.16 -23.35
N ASP A 457 39.91 0.79 -22.86
CA ASP A 457 38.56 0.56 -22.35
C ASP A 457 37.46 0.75 -23.40
N GLU A 458 37.81 1.21 -24.59
CA GLU A 458 36.90 1.47 -25.70
C GLU A 458 36.37 0.16 -26.28
N ASN A 459 35.03 0.04 -26.37
CA ASN A 459 34.37 -1.04 -27.08
C ASN A 459 34.23 -0.66 -28.57
N LEU A 460 34.79 -1.47 -29.44
CA LEU A 460 34.78 -1.22 -30.90
C LEU A 460 33.48 -1.77 -31.55
N ILE A 461 32.66 -2.51 -30.87
CA ILE A 461 31.32 -2.95 -31.33
C ILE A 461 30.34 -1.81 -31.04
N ALA A 462 29.83 -1.17 -32.08
CA ALA A 462 28.93 -0.02 -31.94
C ALA A 462 27.61 -0.36 -31.26
N ASN A 463 27.14 -1.60 -31.40
CA ASN A 463 25.86 -2.06 -30.92
C ASN A 463 26.02 -3.34 -30.09
N SER A 464 26.61 -3.21 -28.91
CA SER A 464 27.00 -4.33 -28.06
C SER A 464 25.82 -5.07 -27.38
N THR A 465 24.72 -4.40 -27.15
CA THR A 465 23.53 -4.93 -26.45
C THR A 465 22.35 -5.17 -27.39
N PHE A 466 22.52 -4.91 -28.68
CA PHE A 466 21.51 -5.07 -29.75
C PHE A 466 20.23 -4.26 -29.54
N GLU A 467 20.37 -3.15 -28.83
CA GLU A 467 19.27 -2.25 -28.52
C GLU A 467 19.68 -0.78 -28.59
N VAL A 468 18.70 0.06 -28.88
CA VAL A 468 18.80 1.51 -28.72
C VAL A 468 17.87 1.93 -27.60
N LYS A 469 18.42 2.64 -26.61
CA LYS A 469 17.65 3.25 -25.51
C LYS A 469 17.43 4.73 -25.82
N GLU A 470 16.16 5.09 -25.90
CA GLU A 470 15.73 6.48 -26.10
C GLU A 470 14.90 6.90 -24.89
N VAL A 471 15.21 8.04 -24.31
CA VAL A 471 14.37 8.64 -23.27
C VAL A 471 13.28 9.46 -23.96
N LYS A 472 12.03 9.08 -23.77
CA LYS A 472 10.84 9.82 -24.15
C LYS A 472 10.17 10.40 -22.93
N TYR A 473 9.25 11.34 -23.15
CA TYR A 473 8.57 12.03 -22.06
C TYR A 473 7.06 11.97 -22.28
N HIS A 474 6.33 11.59 -21.24
CA HIS A 474 4.92 11.92 -21.14
C HIS A 474 4.83 13.43 -20.88
N PRO A 475 4.06 14.18 -21.62
CA PRO A 475 4.11 15.63 -21.56
C PRO A 475 3.60 16.18 -20.22
N ALA A 476 4.15 17.33 -19.84
CA ALA A 476 3.57 18.15 -18.79
C ALA A 476 2.13 18.54 -19.15
N GLY A 477 1.31 18.74 -18.16
CA GLY A 477 -0.09 19.10 -18.38
C GLY A 477 -0.77 19.67 -17.14
N THR A 478 -2.03 19.98 -17.34
CA THR A 478 -2.90 20.48 -16.26
C THR A 478 -4.26 19.82 -16.31
N VAL A 479 -4.93 19.72 -15.17
CA VAL A 479 -6.35 19.44 -15.10
C VAL A 479 -7.02 20.53 -14.28
N GLN A 480 -8.02 21.16 -14.85
CA GLN A 480 -8.92 22.05 -14.13
C GLN A 480 -10.12 21.25 -13.65
N VAL A 481 -10.34 21.24 -12.35
CA VAL A 481 -11.34 20.44 -11.67
C VAL A 481 -12.39 21.32 -11.05
N THR A 482 -13.66 20.98 -11.27
CA THR A 482 -14.79 21.54 -10.57
C THR A 482 -15.57 20.40 -9.93
N ASP A 483 -15.53 20.30 -8.63
CA ASP A 483 -16.13 19.20 -7.87
C ASP A 483 -17.28 19.64 -6.99
N LYS A 484 -18.27 18.78 -6.90
CA LYS A 484 -19.23 18.73 -5.82
C LYS A 484 -19.10 17.35 -5.14
N LEU A 485 -18.74 17.36 -3.87
CA LEU A 485 -18.51 16.20 -3.03
C LEU A 485 -19.57 16.17 -1.93
N VAL A 486 -20.48 15.19 -1.98
CA VAL A 486 -21.55 15.03 -0.99
C VAL A 486 -21.18 13.89 -0.04
N GLN A 487 -21.19 14.16 1.26
CA GLN A 487 -20.83 13.19 2.28
C GLN A 487 -21.72 11.95 2.20
N TRP A 488 -21.10 10.77 2.19
CA TRP A 488 -21.80 9.50 2.20
C TRP A 488 -21.75 8.82 3.56
N SER A 489 -20.57 8.51 4.08
CA SER A 489 -20.36 7.80 5.34
C SER A 489 -18.99 8.12 5.90
N ARG A 490 -18.86 8.12 7.21
CA ARG A 490 -17.57 8.32 7.88
C ARG A 490 -16.79 7.03 8.09
N GLY A 491 -17.42 5.86 7.91
CA GLY A 491 -16.75 4.56 7.97
C GLY A 491 -16.19 4.18 9.34
N VAL A 492 -16.57 4.89 10.41
CA VAL A 492 -16.05 4.61 11.76
C VAL A 492 -16.66 3.33 12.29
N ALA A 493 -15.80 2.42 12.76
CA ALA A 493 -16.18 1.16 13.38
C ALA A 493 -15.49 0.99 14.74
N SER A 494 -16.00 0.09 15.56
CA SER A 494 -15.30 -0.33 16.77
C SER A 494 -14.02 -1.10 16.39
N GLU A 495 -12.92 -0.72 16.97
CA GLU A 495 -11.59 -1.28 16.68
C GLU A 495 -10.94 -1.82 17.95
N TRP A 496 -10.13 -2.85 17.79
CA TRP A 496 -9.26 -3.42 18.80
C TRP A 496 -7.90 -3.68 18.15
N PHE A 497 -6.86 -3.62 18.94
CA PHE A 497 -5.53 -3.99 18.47
C PHE A 497 -5.02 -5.25 19.16
N GLU A 498 -4.14 -5.95 18.48
CA GLU A 498 -3.44 -7.12 19.01
C GLU A 498 -2.04 -6.71 19.44
N VAL A 499 -1.57 -7.35 20.53
CA VAL A 499 -0.23 -7.14 21.07
C VAL A 499 0.63 -8.38 20.91
N ALA A 500 1.94 -8.14 20.69
CA ALA A 500 2.97 -9.15 20.70
C ALA A 500 4.00 -8.83 21.78
N ALA A 501 4.64 -9.86 22.36
CA ALA A 501 5.79 -9.67 23.23
C ALA A 501 7.00 -9.19 22.41
N LYS A 502 7.76 -8.25 22.96
CA LYS A 502 9.07 -7.83 22.43
C LYS A 502 10.09 -8.95 22.54
#